data_adff8994edc4aba6af322118357e8093
#
_entry.id   adff8994edc4aba6af322118357e8093
#
_cell.length_a   1.000
_cell.length_b   1.000
_cell.length_c   1.000
_cell.angle_alpha   90.00
_cell.angle_beta   90.00
_cell.angle_gamma   90.00
#
_symmetry.space_group_name_H-M   'P 1'
#
loop_
_entity.id
_entity.type
_entity.pdbx_description
1 polymer ?
#
loop_
_entity_poly.entity_id
_entity_poly.type
_entity_poly.pdbx_seq_one_letter_code
_entity_poly.pdbx_strand_id
1 'polypeptide(L)'
;MLFRSRLAKELEPHHLFFLEDALRPEHKESFRLIRNASTTPLAMGELFHTKYECLPLFTEQLIDFIRCDIGHLGGITEAKKVAILAEPYSIQTAWHGPGDIGPATHCANVHVDVSIPNFGVQEMVFFPEIVQEVFPGAPEYRDGRLWPSEKPGLGCDINEEAAKKYPYQRNYLPVCRRADGSVHDW
;
A
#
# COMPACT_ATOMS: atom_id res chain seq x y z
N MET A 1 -0.35 23.84 2.37
CA MET A 1 0.87 23.34 3.04
C MET A 1 0.83 23.50 4.56
N LEU A 2 0.67 24.71 5.10
CA LEU A 2 0.64 24.96 6.57
C LEU A 2 -0.36 24.08 7.34
N PHE A 3 -1.53 23.80 6.78
CA PHE A 3 -2.52 22.94 7.42
C PHE A 3 -1.96 21.52 7.71
N ARG A 4 -1.27 20.91 6.76
CA ARG A 4 -0.78 19.53 6.89
C ARG A 4 0.39 19.39 7.85
N SER A 5 1.32 20.35 7.82
CA SER A 5 2.41 20.43 8.81
C SER A 5 1.85 20.65 10.21
N ARG A 6 0.83 21.50 10.35
CA ARG A 6 0.13 21.70 11.63
C ARG A 6 -0.59 20.42 12.06
N LEU A 7 -1.34 19.76 11.18
CA LEU A 7 -2.02 18.50 11.49
C LEU A 7 -1.03 17.44 12.00
N ALA A 8 0.08 17.23 11.29
CA ALA A 8 1.10 16.27 11.71
C ALA A 8 1.65 16.61 13.12
N LYS A 9 1.86 17.90 13.40
CA LYS A 9 2.31 18.36 14.72
C LYS A 9 1.28 18.12 15.83
N GLU A 10 0.01 18.42 15.57
CA GLU A 10 -1.09 18.22 16.51
C GLU A 10 -1.36 16.72 16.77
N LEU A 11 -0.97 15.84 15.87
CA LEU A 11 -1.11 14.39 16.02
C LEU A 11 0.01 13.73 16.83
N GLU A 12 1.15 14.41 17.08
CA GLU A 12 2.27 13.83 17.85
C GLU A 12 1.86 13.24 19.21
N PRO A 13 1.01 13.89 20.02
CA PRO A 13 0.59 13.34 21.32
C PRO A 13 -0.19 12.03 21.23
N HIS A 14 -0.71 11.70 20.05
CA HIS A 14 -1.47 10.46 19.81
C HIS A 14 -0.59 9.27 19.41
N HIS A 15 0.70 9.47 19.21
CA HIS A 15 1.68 8.43 18.89
C HIS A 15 1.23 7.52 17.76
N LEU A 16 0.81 8.11 16.64
CA LEU A 16 0.38 7.34 15.46
C LEU A 16 1.48 6.40 14.99
N PHE A 17 1.09 5.23 14.48
CA PHE A 17 2.02 4.34 13.82
C PHE A 17 2.64 5.03 12.60
N PHE A 18 1.81 5.67 11.77
CA PHE A 18 2.23 6.67 10.78
C PHE A 18 1.05 7.56 10.37
N LEU A 19 1.36 8.68 9.75
CA LEU A 19 0.44 9.54 9.01
C LEU A 19 0.64 9.28 7.53
N GLU A 20 -0.37 8.69 6.89
CA GLU A 20 -0.33 8.31 5.48
C GLU A 20 -0.84 9.43 4.59
N ASP A 21 -0.25 9.53 3.40
CA ASP A 21 -0.65 10.42 2.29
C ASP A 21 -1.01 11.83 2.73
N ALA A 22 -0.21 12.38 3.63
CA ALA A 22 -0.39 13.74 4.10
C ALA A 22 -0.39 14.78 2.96
N LEU A 23 0.17 14.44 1.81
CA LEU A 23 0.20 15.21 0.58
C LEU A 23 -0.07 14.29 -0.61
N ARG A 24 -0.51 14.89 -1.71
CA ARG A 24 -0.66 14.19 -3.00
C ARG A 24 0.69 13.76 -3.57
N PRO A 25 0.72 12.70 -4.39
CA PRO A 25 1.96 12.19 -5.00
C PRO A 25 2.70 13.27 -5.81
N GLU A 26 1.97 14.19 -6.48
CA GLU A 26 2.54 15.29 -7.25
C GLU A 26 3.31 16.31 -6.38
N HIS A 27 3.07 16.30 -5.09
CA HIS A 27 3.68 17.22 -4.12
C HIS A 27 4.62 16.52 -3.13
N LYS A 28 5.13 15.35 -3.48
CA LYS A 28 5.96 14.53 -2.59
C LYS A 28 7.18 15.25 -2.03
N GLU A 29 7.81 16.12 -2.80
CA GLU A 29 8.96 16.90 -2.31
C GLU A 29 8.60 17.85 -1.16
N SER A 30 7.32 18.21 -1.05
CA SER A 30 6.83 19.05 0.03
C SER A 30 6.70 18.32 1.38
N PHE A 31 6.92 17.01 1.41
CA PHE A 31 7.07 16.26 2.66
C PHE A 31 8.18 16.84 3.55
N ARG A 32 9.20 17.50 2.98
CA ARG A 32 10.22 18.25 3.74
C ARG A 32 9.61 19.24 4.76
N LEU A 33 8.49 19.90 4.39
CA LEU A 33 7.83 20.87 5.26
C LEU A 33 7.12 20.17 6.43
N ILE A 34 6.59 18.97 6.22
CA ILE A 34 5.96 18.18 7.28
C ILE A 34 7.04 17.57 8.17
N ARG A 35 8.05 16.95 7.57
CA ARG A 35 9.19 16.36 8.29
C ARG A 35 9.91 17.37 9.20
N ASN A 36 10.09 18.60 8.74
CA ASN A 36 10.72 19.66 9.55
C ASN A 36 9.81 20.20 10.67
N ALA A 37 8.50 19.98 10.60
CA ALA A 37 7.54 20.51 11.55
C ALA A 37 7.09 19.48 12.59
N SER A 38 7.26 18.18 12.33
CA SER A 38 6.72 17.10 13.16
C SER A 38 7.61 15.87 13.18
N THR A 39 7.55 15.15 14.31
CA THR A 39 8.17 13.83 14.51
C THR A 39 7.20 12.67 14.24
N THR A 40 5.95 12.95 13.88
CA THR A 40 5.00 11.90 13.49
C THR A 40 5.56 11.09 12.32
N PRO A 41 5.64 9.76 12.41
CA PRO A 41 6.09 8.93 11.30
C PRO A 41 5.20 9.13 10.06
N LEU A 42 5.81 9.14 8.88
CA LEU A 42 5.15 9.41 7.62
C LEU A 42 5.17 8.19 6.70
N ALA A 43 4.07 7.96 6.00
CA ALA A 43 3.94 6.91 4.99
C ALA A 43 3.37 7.48 3.69
N MET A 44 3.79 6.93 2.56
CA MET A 44 3.30 7.30 1.23
C MET A 44 3.66 6.24 0.20
N GLY A 45 2.91 6.19 -0.90
CA GLY A 45 3.37 5.48 -2.08
C GLY A 45 2.36 4.65 -2.85
N GLU A 46 1.11 4.53 -2.45
CA GLU A 46 0.11 3.67 -3.09
C GLU A 46 -0.11 4.00 -4.58
N LEU A 47 0.08 5.27 -4.97
CA LEU A 47 -0.06 5.75 -6.34
C LEU A 47 1.27 5.81 -7.12
N PHE A 48 2.37 5.29 -6.57
CA PHE A 48 3.64 5.25 -7.29
C PHE A 48 3.74 4.02 -8.19
N HIS A 49 4.24 4.24 -9.39
CA HIS A 49 4.40 3.21 -10.41
C HIS A 49 5.85 2.78 -10.63
N THR A 50 6.79 3.52 -10.08
CA THR A 50 8.21 3.26 -10.31
C THR A 50 9.06 3.55 -9.06
N LYS A 51 10.16 2.80 -8.91
CA LYS A 51 11.17 3.08 -7.89
C LYS A 51 11.78 4.49 -7.98
N TYR A 52 11.74 5.10 -9.17
CA TYR A 52 12.28 6.46 -9.37
C TYR A 52 11.42 7.53 -8.70
N GLU A 53 10.13 7.28 -8.53
CA GLU A 53 9.24 8.16 -7.76
C GLU A 53 9.52 8.08 -6.26
N CYS A 54 9.93 6.89 -5.79
CA CYS A 54 10.26 6.65 -4.38
C CYS A 54 11.62 7.23 -3.98
N LEU A 55 12.59 7.19 -4.89
CA LEU A 55 14.00 7.48 -4.59
C LEU A 55 14.24 8.85 -3.92
N PRO A 56 13.63 9.97 -4.33
CA PRO A 56 13.81 11.25 -3.64
C PRO A 56 13.33 11.21 -2.18
N LEU A 57 12.25 10.48 -1.89
CA LEU A 57 11.72 10.32 -0.53
C LEU A 57 12.71 9.55 0.36
N PHE A 58 13.43 8.60 -0.21
CA PHE A 58 14.42 7.79 0.51
C PHE A 58 15.71 8.59 0.76
N THR A 59 16.29 9.15 -0.29
CA THR A 59 17.57 9.88 -0.20
C THR A 59 17.52 11.10 0.71
N GLU A 60 16.34 11.70 0.87
CA GLU A 60 16.13 12.85 1.75
C GLU A 60 15.46 12.44 3.08
N GLN A 61 15.22 11.14 3.30
CA GLN A 61 14.57 10.60 4.51
C GLN A 61 13.25 11.32 4.87
N LEU A 62 12.40 11.51 3.84
CA LEU A 62 11.16 12.26 3.98
C LEU A 62 10.00 11.40 4.52
N ILE A 63 10.12 10.08 4.49
CA ILE A 63 9.14 9.12 4.98
C ILE A 63 9.80 8.06 5.84
N ASP A 64 9.01 7.35 6.63
CA ASP A 64 9.43 6.23 7.46
C ASP A 64 8.93 4.89 6.90
N PHE A 65 7.83 4.93 6.15
CA PHE A 65 7.23 3.76 5.52
C PHE A 65 6.92 4.03 4.04
N ILE A 66 7.31 3.09 3.17
CA ILE A 66 6.90 3.10 1.76
C ILE A 66 5.70 2.17 1.56
N ARG A 67 4.63 2.69 0.95
CA ARG A 67 3.34 2.01 0.81
C ARG A 67 2.95 1.73 -0.64
N CYS A 68 3.91 1.42 -1.49
CA CYS A 68 3.60 1.10 -2.88
C CYS A 68 2.66 -0.11 -3.01
N ASP A 69 1.83 -0.10 -4.05
CA ASP A 69 1.11 -1.27 -4.52
C ASP A 69 2.00 -2.11 -5.42
N ILE A 70 2.15 -3.39 -5.12
CA ILE A 70 3.02 -4.30 -5.89
C ILE A 70 2.52 -4.45 -7.35
N GLY A 71 1.20 -4.43 -7.55
CA GLY A 71 0.61 -4.47 -8.89
C GLY A 71 0.93 -3.22 -9.70
N HIS A 72 0.81 -2.04 -9.10
CA HIS A 72 1.14 -0.75 -9.73
C HIS A 72 2.62 -0.63 -10.06
N LEU A 73 3.51 -1.12 -9.20
CA LEU A 73 4.96 -1.12 -9.42
C LEU A 73 5.41 -2.03 -10.58
N GLY A 74 4.53 -2.94 -11.05
CA GLY A 74 4.88 -3.92 -12.09
C GLY A 74 5.36 -5.27 -11.53
N GLY A 75 5.00 -5.61 -10.29
CA GLY A 75 5.16 -6.93 -9.69
C GLY A 75 6.29 -7.07 -8.68
N ILE A 76 6.50 -8.29 -8.23
CA ILE A 76 7.43 -8.69 -7.16
C ILE A 76 8.86 -8.18 -7.40
N THR A 77 9.35 -8.25 -8.62
CA THR A 77 10.74 -7.84 -8.93
C THR A 77 10.97 -6.36 -8.64
N GLU A 78 10.05 -5.48 -9.04
CA GLU A 78 10.18 -4.04 -8.78
C GLU A 78 9.91 -3.73 -7.30
N ALA A 79 8.96 -4.40 -6.66
CA ALA A 79 8.72 -4.26 -5.22
C ALA A 79 9.97 -4.59 -4.39
N LYS A 80 10.66 -5.69 -4.71
CA LYS A 80 11.93 -6.04 -4.06
C LYS A 80 13.02 -4.99 -4.29
N LYS A 81 13.10 -4.40 -5.48
CA LYS A 81 14.05 -3.28 -5.73
C LYS A 81 13.72 -2.06 -4.88
N VAL A 82 12.42 -1.72 -4.72
CA VAL A 82 11.98 -0.63 -3.84
C VAL A 82 12.39 -0.91 -2.40
N ALA A 83 12.11 -2.11 -1.88
CA ALA A 83 12.49 -2.52 -0.53
C ALA A 83 14.02 -2.42 -0.29
N ILE A 84 14.83 -2.96 -1.22
CA ILE A 84 16.29 -2.91 -1.15
C ILE A 84 16.80 -1.45 -1.20
N LEU A 85 16.18 -0.59 -2.00
CA LEU A 85 16.56 0.82 -2.07
C LEU A 85 16.18 1.60 -0.81
N ALA A 86 15.10 1.22 -0.12
CA ALA A 86 14.62 1.83 1.11
C ALA A 86 15.45 1.43 2.35
N GLU A 87 15.97 0.20 2.37
CA GLU A 87 16.69 -0.40 3.50
C GLU A 87 17.86 0.47 4.01
N PRO A 88 18.80 0.97 3.18
CA PRO A 88 19.93 1.79 3.64
C PRO A 88 19.52 3.10 4.32
N TYR A 89 18.29 3.55 4.11
CA TYR A 89 17.74 4.77 4.71
C TYR A 89 16.87 4.50 5.93
N SER A 90 16.84 3.24 6.42
CA SER A 90 16.00 2.80 7.55
C SER A 90 14.50 2.97 7.30
N ILE A 91 14.08 2.96 6.04
CA ILE A 91 12.67 3.04 5.65
C ILE A 91 12.11 1.62 5.57
N GLN A 92 10.99 1.41 6.25
CA GLN A 92 10.30 0.12 6.27
C GLN A 92 9.25 0.02 5.14
N THR A 93 8.88 -1.19 4.78
CA THR A 93 7.78 -1.43 3.84
C THR A 93 6.45 -1.60 4.57
N ALA A 94 5.38 -1.13 3.92
CA ALA A 94 4.01 -1.30 4.36
C ALA A 94 3.12 -1.36 3.11
N TRP A 95 3.25 -2.45 2.32
CA TRP A 95 2.63 -2.55 1.00
C TRP A 95 1.13 -2.28 1.03
N HIS A 96 0.65 -1.53 0.05
CA HIS A 96 -0.75 -1.25 -0.16
C HIS A 96 -1.52 -2.56 -0.36
N GLY A 97 -2.61 -2.77 0.39
CA GLY A 97 -3.35 -4.03 0.44
C GLY A 97 -4.85 -3.85 0.69
N PRO A 98 -5.55 -2.93 -0.01
CA PRO A 98 -6.97 -2.71 0.13
C PRO A 98 -7.81 -3.78 -0.58
N GLY A 99 -9.13 -3.64 -0.48
CA GLY A 99 -10.08 -4.61 -1.03
C GLY A 99 -10.30 -4.54 -2.53
N ASP A 100 -9.77 -3.55 -3.20
CA ASP A 100 -9.86 -3.36 -4.65
C ASP A 100 -8.70 -4.02 -5.42
N ILE A 101 -7.67 -4.51 -4.72
CA ILE A 101 -6.63 -5.36 -5.31
C ILE A 101 -6.98 -6.84 -5.15
N GLY A 102 -6.61 -7.64 -6.14
CA GLY A 102 -6.95 -9.06 -6.17
C GLY A 102 -6.16 -9.91 -5.16
N PRO A 103 -6.71 -11.08 -4.77
CA PRO A 103 -6.05 -12.00 -3.82
C PRO A 103 -4.63 -12.42 -4.22
N ALA A 104 -4.33 -12.51 -5.52
CA ALA A 104 -2.99 -12.83 -6.00
C ALA A 104 -1.96 -11.75 -5.61
N THR A 105 -2.35 -10.47 -5.63
CA THR A 105 -1.48 -9.38 -5.16
C THR A 105 -1.25 -9.47 -3.65
N HIS A 106 -2.27 -9.80 -2.86
CA HIS A 106 -2.10 -10.04 -1.42
C HIS A 106 -1.16 -11.21 -1.13
N CYS A 107 -1.25 -12.30 -1.91
CA CYS A 107 -0.27 -13.40 -1.81
C CYS A 107 1.15 -12.90 -2.13
N ALA A 108 1.30 -12.11 -3.20
CA ALA A 108 2.59 -11.54 -3.57
C ALA A 108 3.15 -10.62 -2.48
N ASN A 109 2.31 -9.77 -1.86
CA ASN A 109 2.70 -8.91 -0.74
C ASN A 109 3.34 -9.74 0.36
N VAL A 110 2.66 -10.78 0.86
CA VAL A 110 3.15 -11.62 1.97
C VAL A 110 4.46 -12.34 1.61
N HIS A 111 4.60 -12.82 0.36
CA HIS A 111 5.85 -13.43 -0.09
C HIS A 111 7.02 -12.43 -0.18
N VAL A 112 6.74 -11.20 -0.57
CA VAL A 112 7.75 -10.13 -0.54
C VAL A 112 8.13 -9.81 0.90
N ASP A 113 7.15 -9.64 1.79
CA ASP A 113 7.36 -9.31 3.21
C ASP A 113 8.32 -10.26 3.90
N VAL A 114 8.09 -11.59 3.75
CA VAL A 114 8.96 -12.60 4.39
C VAL A 114 10.33 -12.71 3.73
N SER A 115 10.56 -12.04 2.60
CA SER A 115 11.81 -12.11 1.83
C SER A 115 12.67 -10.86 1.90
N ILE A 116 12.29 -9.87 2.72
CA ILE A 116 12.99 -8.59 2.87
C ILE A 116 13.31 -8.31 4.34
N PRO A 117 14.41 -7.61 4.65
CA PRO A 117 14.80 -7.34 6.03
C PRO A 117 14.10 -6.13 6.66
N ASN A 118 13.57 -5.22 5.84
CA ASN A 118 12.96 -3.96 6.27
C ASN A 118 11.43 -3.97 6.24
N PHE A 119 10.82 -5.14 6.47
CA PHE A 119 9.38 -5.25 6.66
C PHE A 119 8.92 -4.44 7.88
N GLY A 120 7.85 -3.68 7.73
CA GLY A 120 7.19 -2.92 8.80
C GLY A 120 5.84 -3.50 9.16
N VAL A 121 4.87 -3.33 8.29
CA VAL A 121 3.49 -3.83 8.46
C VAL A 121 2.87 -4.14 7.11
N GLN A 122 1.91 -5.08 7.07
CA GLN A 122 1.12 -5.37 5.86
C GLN A 122 -0.32 -4.95 6.05
N GLU A 123 -0.79 -4.10 5.15
CA GLU A 123 -2.22 -3.83 5.02
C GLU A 123 -2.92 -5.04 4.39
N MET A 124 -4.10 -5.38 4.91
CA MET A 124 -4.88 -6.50 4.42
C MET A 124 -6.38 -6.24 4.50
N VAL A 125 -7.13 -6.99 3.73
CA VAL A 125 -8.59 -7.08 3.79
C VAL A 125 -9.03 -8.53 4.00
N PHE A 126 -10.13 -8.71 4.70
CA PHE A 126 -10.79 -10.01 4.77
C PHE A 126 -11.67 -10.22 3.54
N PHE A 127 -11.23 -11.10 2.65
CA PHE A 127 -12.01 -11.43 1.47
C PHE A 127 -13.30 -12.17 1.83
N PRO A 128 -14.45 -11.78 1.26
CA PRO A 128 -15.70 -12.52 1.44
C PRO A 128 -15.61 -13.92 0.81
N GLU A 129 -16.47 -14.84 1.26
CA GLU A 129 -16.46 -16.26 0.82
C GLU A 129 -16.52 -16.41 -0.69
N ILE A 130 -17.29 -15.56 -1.38
CA ILE A 130 -17.38 -15.55 -2.84
C ILE A 130 -16.01 -15.32 -3.50
N VAL A 131 -15.19 -14.43 -2.95
CA VAL A 131 -13.83 -14.19 -3.48
C VAL A 131 -12.94 -15.39 -3.19
N GLN A 132 -13.06 -15.99 -2.00
CA GLN A 132 -12.28 -17.17 -1.63
C GLN A 132 -12.67 -18.42 -2.46
N GLU A 133 -13.96 -18.53 -2.89
CA GLU A 133 -14.40 -19.58 -3.81
C GLU A 133 -13.72 -19.45 -5.17
N VAL A 134 -13.62 -18.24 -5.69
CA VAL A 134 -13.02 -17.96 -7.00
C VAL A 134 -11.49 -17.96 -6.94
N PHE A 135 -10.91 -17.47 -5.86
CA PHE A 135 -9.45 -17.39 -5.66
C PHE A 135 -9.03 -18.20 -4.41
N PRO A 136 -9.03 -19.53 -4.49
CA PRO A 136 -8.59 -20.35 -3.37
C PRO A 136 -7.10 -20.14 -3.08
N GLY A 137 -6.74 -20.08 -1.80
CA GLY A 137 -5.35 -19.94 -1.35
C GLY A 137 -4.94 -18.52 -1.03
N ALA A 138 -5.88 -17.60 -0.78
CA ALA A 138 -5.57 -16.31 -0.18
C ALA A 138 -4.72 -16.47 1.11
N PRO A 139 -3.90 -15.46 1.49
CA PRO A 139 -3.05 -15.56 2.67
C PRO A 139 -3.87 -15.89 3.93
N GLU A 140 -3.35 -16.80 4.74
CA GLU A 140 -3.99 -17.15 6.00
C GLU A 140 -3.75 -16.06 7.05
N TYR A 141 -4.83 -15.54 7.64
CA TYR A 141 -4.74 -14.67 8.80
C TYR A 141 -4.96 -15.47 10.08
N ARG A 142 -3.96 -15.46 10.95
CA ARG A 142 -4.03 -16.15 12.24
C ARG A 142 -3.21 -15.40 13.28
N ASP A 143 -3.79 -15.18 14.45
CA ASP A 143 -3.12 -14.56 15.61
C ASP A 143 -2.47 -13.20 15.31
N GLY A 144 -3.15 -12.34 14.55
CA GLY A 144 -2.65 -11.01 14.19
C GLY A 144 -1.57 -11.01 13.11
N ARG A 145 -1.38 -12.13 12.40
CA ARG A 145 -0.34 -12.31 11.39
C ARG A 145 -0.90 -12.92 10.12
N LEU A 146 -0.25 -12.56 9.00
CA LEU A 146 -0.44 -13.22 7.71
C LEU A 146 0.60 -14.30 7.53
N TRP A 147 0.17 -15.45 7.04
CA TRP A 147 1.02 -16.59 6.77
C TRP A 147 1.08 -16.85 5.28
N PRO A 148 2.29 -16.92 4.67
CA PRO A 148 2.43 -17.29 3.28
C PRO A 148 2.02 -18.75 3.08
N SER A 149 1.53 -19.08 1.89
CA SER A 149 1.25 -20.46 1.51
C SER A 149 2.55 -21.23 1.26
N GLU A 150 2.57 -22.48 1.67
CA GLU A 150 3.66 -23.45 1.37
C GLU A 150 3.48 -24.10 -0.03
N LYS A 151 2.40 -23.80 -0.74
CA LYS A 151 2.13 -24.34 -2.08
C LYS A 151 3.03 -23.67 -3.13
N PRO A 152 3.29 -24.35 -4.27
CA PRO A 152 4.07 -23.77 -5.36
C PRO A 152 3.53 -22.42 -5.84
N GLY A 153 4.42 -21.56 -6.33
CA GLY A 153 4.10 -20.21 -6.81
C GLY A 153 3.69 -19.29 -5.67
N LEU A 154 2.65 -18.50 -5.88
CA LEU A 154 2.07 -17.63 -4.85
C LEU A 154 1.15 -18.39 -3.88
N GLY A 155 0.87 -19.65 -4.16
CA GLY A 155 -0.01 -20.48 -3.35
C GLY A 155 -1.50 -20.23 -3.54
N CYS A 156 -1.89 -19.27 -4.35
CA CYS A 156 -3.27 -19.03 -4.77
C CYS A 156 -3.47 -19.40 -6.24
N ASP A 157 -4.73 -19.66 -6.62
CA ASP A 157 -5.12 -20.02 -7.97
C ASP A 157 -6.47 -19.41 -8.32
N ILE A 158 -6.94 -19.61 -9.55
CA ILE A 158 -8.25 -19.20 -10.03
C ILE A 158 -9.10 -20.44 -10.27
N ASN A 159 -10.25 -20.52 -9.61
CA ASN A 159 -11.26 -21.53 -9.89
C ASN A 159 -12.16 -21.01 -11.02
N GLU A 160 -11.83 -21.37 -12.26
CA GLU A 160 -12.55 -20.91 -13.44
C GLU A 160 -14.03 -21.33 -13.45
N GLU A 161 -14.37 -22.50 -12.90
CA GLU A 161 -15.76 -22.96 -12.83
C GLU A 161 -16.56 -22.13 -11.81
N ALA A 162 -15.97 -21.77 -10.69
CA ALA A 162 -16.59 -20.85 -9.76
C ALA A 162 -16.73 -19.44 -10.36
N ALA A 163 -15.72 -18.95 -11.07
CA ALA A 163 -15.74 -17.65 -11.72
C ALA A 163 -16.90 -17.49 -12.72
N LYS A 164 -17.29 -18.56 -13.41
CA LYS A 164 -18.44 -18.55 -14.34
C LYS A 164 -19.78 -18.22 -13.67
N LYS A 165 -19.90 -18.44 -12.35
CA LYS A 165 -21.10 -18.09 -11.58
C LYS A 165 -21.22 -16.58 -11.35
N TYR A 166 -20.12 -15.84 -11.49
CA TYR A 166 -19.99 -14.42 -11.15
C TYR A 166 -19.51 -13.64 -12.37
N PRO A 167 -20.41 -13.42 -13.37
CA PRO A 167 -20.04 -12.69 -14.58
C PRO A 167 -19.62 -11.27 -14.25
N TYR A 168 -18.70 -10.74 -15.04
CA TYR A 168 -18.20 -9.37 -14.88
C TYR A 168 -19.34 -8.37 -14.80
N GLN A 169 -19.31 -7.56 -13.75
CA GLN A 169 -20.18 -6.40 -13.57
C GLN A 169 -19.33 -5.15 -13.55
N ARG A 170 -19.65 -4.20 -14.44
CA ARG A 170 -18.93 -2.94 -14.48
C ARG A 170 -19.19 -2.15 -13.20
N ASN A 171 -18.14 -1.81 -12.50
CA ASN A 171 -18.18 -0.90 -11.38
C ASN A 171 -17.52 0.43 -11.75
N TYR A 172 -17.96 1.51 -11.15
CA TYR A 172 -17.39 2.84 -11.35
C TYR A 172 -16.92 3.35 -10.01
N LEU A 173 -15.71 3.87 -9.97
CA LEU A 173 -15.28 4.65 -8.82
C LEU A 173 -16.23 5.85 -8.65
N PRO A 174 -16.68 6.13 -7.43
CA PRO A 174 -17.50 7.30 -7.19
C PRO A 174 -16.71 8.56 -7.58
N VAL A 175 -17.27 9.33 -8.49
CA VAL A 175 -16.69 10.63 -8.88
C VAL A 175 -17.26 11.68 -7.96
N CYS A 176 -16.42 12.23 -7.08
CA CYS A 176 -16.80 13.36 -6.27
C CYS A 176 -16.99 14.60 -7.14
N ARG A 177 -18.12 15.31 -6.96
CA ARG A 177 -18.40 16.56 -7.66
C ARG A 177 -18.79 17.62 -6.67
N ARG A 178 -18.37 18.85 -6.94
CA ARG A 178 -18.83 20.03 -6.22
C ARG A 178 -20.26 20.39 -6.64
N ALA A 179 -20.91 21.29 -5.89
CA ALA A 179 -22.26 21.75 -6.18
C ALA A 179 -22.41 22.39 -7.58
N ASP A 180 -21.35 22.95 -8.13
CA ASP A 180 -21.28 23.51 -9.48
C ASP A 180 -21.05 22.46 -10.59
N GLY A 181 -20.95 21.18 -10.22
CA GLY A 181 -20.72 20.06 -11.14
C GLY A 181 -19.26 19.82 -11.51
N SER A 182 -18.32 20.65 -11.07
CA SER A 182 -16.89 20.42 -11.29
C SER A 182 -16.40 19.19 -10.56
N VAL A 183 -15.42 18.51 -11.14
CA VAL A 183 -14.78 17.35 -10.49
C VAL A 183 -14.04 17.85 -9.24
N HIS A 184 -14.29 17.19 -8.14
CA HIS A 184 -13.55 17.39 -6.90
C HIS A 184 -12.70 16.18 -6.66
N ASP A 185 -11.46 16.44 -6.49
CA ASP A 185 -10.47 15.48 -6.07
C ASP A 185 -10.54 15.30 -4.54
N TRP A 186 -10.32 14.09 -4.08
CA TRP A 186 -10.33 13.70 -2.66
C TRP A 186 -9.01 13.99 -1.96
#